data_a3bc6b9b801e00c7e2ad782925e01bcf
#
_entry.id   a3bc6b9b801e00c7e2ad782925e01bcf
#
_cell.length_a   1.000
_cell.length_b   1.000
_cell.length_c   1.000
_cell.angle_alpha   90.00
_cell.angle_beta   90.00
_cell.angle_gamma   90.00
#
_symmetry.space_group_name_H-M   'P 1'
#
loop_
_entity.id
_entity.type
_entity.pdbx_description
1 polymer ?
#
loop_
_entity_poly.entity_id
_entity_poly.type
_entity_poly.pdbx_seq_one_letter_code
_entity_poly.pdbx_strand_id
1 'polypeptide(L)'
;SVMAYFFYASYSIRACIYMRVFCCKKTEEKIIAITFDDGPDPIQTPKVLKVLREKHIPACFFCIGNKIKGNEELLRQIIKEGHRIGNHSFSHSGYFPLYTFKRMCHDLITCQQELEKVTGQPVLWFRPPFGVTNPTLAKAVRRLGYIPIGWNIRTLDTQQPTPEKIIKRIKKRLVPGSILLLHDRMPDSDRLLVQVLDFIEKEGYTVVTLDRLIKDMTK
;
A
#
# COMPACT_ATOMS: atom_id res chain seq x y z
N SER A 1 8.99 -16.24 -24.46
CA SER A 1 10.29 -16.78 -24.01
C SER A 1 10.29 -16.99 -22.50
N VAL A 2 11.15 -17.88 -22.01
CA VAL A 2 11.32 -18.15 -20.56
C VAL A 2 11.68 -16.87 -19.79
N MET A 3 12.52 -16.01 -20.35
CA MET A 3 12.85 -14.71 -19.75
C MET A 3 11.62 -13.80 -19.60
N ALA A 4 10.76 -13.74 -20.59
CA ALA A 4 9.52 -12.94 -20.51
C ALA A 4 8.60 -13.45 -19.40
N TYR A 5 8.54 -14.76 -19.19
CA TYR A 5 7.78 -15.36 -18.07
C TYR A 5 8.33 -14.94 -16.70
N PHE A 6 9.64 -15.03 -16.47
CA PHE A 6 10.25 -14.61 -15.21
C PHE A 6 10.12 -13.11 -14.96
N PHE A 7 10.22 -12.30 -16.01
CA PHE A 7 9.96 -10.88 -15.93
C PHE A 7 8.50 -10.61 -15.48
N TYR A 8 7.53 -11.23 -16.15
CA TYR A 8 6.13 -11.13 -15.78
C TYR A 8 5.87 -11.61 -14.36
N ALA A 9 6.45 -12.75 -13.97
CA ALA A 9 6.33 -13.32 -12.62
C ALA A 9 6.82 -12.37 -11.52
N SER A 10 7.87 -11.61 -11.79
CA SER A 10 8.46 -10.69 -10.82
C SER A 10 7.79 -9.32 -10.80
N TYR A 11 7.40 -8.77 -11.94
CA TYR A 11 6.87 -7.40 -12.06
C TYR A 11 5.34 -7.30 -12.05
N SER A 12 4.63 -8.43 -12.13
CA SER A 12 3.18 -8.47 -11.98
C SER A 12 2.79 -8.96 -10.59
N ILE A 13 2.60 -8.04 -9.64
CA ILE A 13 2.18 -8.38 -8.28
C ILE A 13 0.87 -9.18 -8.24
N ARG A 14 0.00 -8.98 -9.24
CA ARG A 14 -1.28 -9.69 -9.39
C ARG A 14 -1.15 -11.12 -9.89
N ALA A 15 0.00 -11.47 -10.48
CA ALA A 15 0.23 -12.81 -11.02
C ALA A 15 0.32 -13.86 -9.89
N CYS A 16 0.69 -13.47 -8.69
CA CYS A 16 0.79 -14.32 -7.49
C CYS A 16 1.63 -15.58 -7.71
N ILE A 17 2.67 -15.53 -8.55
CA ILE A 17 3.44 -16.71 -8.97
C ILE A 17 4.33 -17.21 -7.83
N TYR A 18 5.02 -16.31 -7.15
CA TYR A 18 5.94 -16.71 -6.07
C TYR A 18 5.28 -16.75 -4.69
N MET A 19 4.25 -15.93 -4.48
CA MET A 19 3.49 -15.87 -3.23
C MET A 19 2.09 -15.33 -3.47
N ARG A 20 1.14 -15.74 -2.63
CA ARG A 20 -0.21 -15.16 -2.63
C ARG A 20 -0.15 -13.71 -2.16
N VAL A 21 -0.70 -12.79 -2.94
CA VAL A 21 -0.80 -11.36 -2.62
C VAL A 21 -2.26 -10.93 -2.74
N PHE A 22 -2.77 -10.24 -1.73
CA PHE A 22 -4.14 -9.74 -1.75
C PHE A 22 -4.21 -8.45 -2.56
N CYS A 23 -4.71 -8.54 -3.79
CA CYS A 23 -4.79 -7.42 -4.71
C CYS A 23 -6.22 -6.89 -4.93
N CYS A 24 -7.22 -7.72 -4.66
CA CYS A 24 -8.64 -7.40 -4.83
C CYS A 24 -9.46 -8.48 -4.10
N LYS A 25 -10.55 -8.10 -3.43
CA LYS A 25 -11.53 -9.04 -2.87
C LYS A 25 -12.58 -9.36 -3.93
N LYS A 26 -12.93 -10.63 -4.10
CA LYS A 26 -14.10 -11.01 -4.88
C LYS A 26 -15.36 -10.80 -4.03
N THR A 27 -16.19 -9.83 -4.39
CA THR A 27 -17.43 -9.45 -3.69
C THR A 27 -18.38 -8.73 -4.62
N GLU A 28 -19.67 -8.76 -4.32
CA GLU A 28 -20.70 -7.95 -5.01
C GLU A 28 -20.92 -6.60 -4.31
N GLU A 29 -20.44 -6.44 -3.07
CA GLU A 29 -20.56 -5.18 -2.35
C GLU A 29 -19.66 -4.12 -3.00
N LYS A 30 -20.21 -2.93 -3.30
CA LYS A 30 -19.45 -1.78 -3.82
C LYS A 30 -18.56 -1.14 -2.74
N ILE A 31 -17.62 -1.92 -2.21
CA ILE A 31 -16.63 -1.49 -1.23
C ILE A 31 -15.22 -1.58 -1.82
N ILE A 32 -14.35 -0.66 -1.43
CA ILE A 32 -12.94 -0.62 -1.83
C ILE A 32 -12.05 -0.21 -0.66
N ALA A 33 -10.76 -0.46 -0.77
CA ALA A 33 -9.75 0.11 0.14
C ALA A 33 -8.83 1.08 -0.60
N ILE A 34 -8.47 2.18 0.08
CA ILE A 34 -7.47 3.14 -0.37
C ILE A 34 -6.18 2.91 0.40
N THR A 35 -5.07 2.86 -0.32
CA THR A 35 -3.75 2.64 0.26
C THR A 35 -2.74 3.64 -0.29
N PHE A 36 -1.81 4.03 0.57
CA PHE A 36 -0.71 4.94 0.25
C PHE A 36 0.61 4.24 0.49
N ASP A 37 1.56 4.43 -0.43
CA ASP A 37 2.93 3.93 -0.31
C ASP A 37 3.93 5.08 -0.16
N ASP A 38 5.14 4.74 0.26
CA ASP A 38 6.32 5.59 0.32
C ASP A 38 6.35 6.65 1.44
N GLY A 39 5.32 6.77 2.27
CA GLY A 39 5.31 7.66 3.44
C GLY A 39 6.15 7.12 4.63
N PRO A 40 6.16 7.82 5.75
CA PRO A 40 5.57 9.14 5.96
C PRO A 40 6.38 10.24 5.27
N ASP A 41 5.69 11.26 4.77
CA ASP A 41 6.29 12.51 4.28
C ASP A 41 5.85 13.66 5.19
N PRO A 42 6.79 14.45 5.76
CA PRO A 42 6.45 15.46 6.77
C PRO A 42 5.59 16.62 6.23
N ILE A 43 5.56 16.81 4.91
CA ILE A 43 4.83 17.91 4.26
C ILE A 43 3.52 17.42 3.65
N GLN A 44 3.55 16.30 2.93
CA GLN A 44 2.39 15.86 2.13
C GLN A 44 1.47 14.93 2.93
N THR A 45 2.00 14.01 3.74
CA THR A 45 1.14 13.11 4.52
C THR A 45 0.15 13.86 5.43
N PRO A 46 0.51 14.95 6.13
CA PRO A 46 -0.46 15.74 6.90
C PRO A 46 -1.61 16.31 6.07
N LYS A 47 -1.34 16.73 4.82
CA LYS A 47 -2.38 17.24 3.91
C LYS A 47 -3.34 16.14 3.49
N VAL A 48 -2.80 14.95 3.18
CA VAL A 48 -3.60 13.74 2.88
C VAL A 48 -4.48 13.37 4.07
N LEU A 49 -3.93 13.34 5.29
CA LEU A 49 -4.70 13.05 6.52
C LEU A 49 -5.83 14.06 6.74
N LYS A 50 -5.58 15.36 6.46
CA LYS A 50 -6.63 16.37 6.54
C LYS A 50 -7.82 16.03 5.63
N VAL A 51 -7.58 15.68 4.38
CA VAL A 51 -8.64 15.29 3.43
C VAL A 51 -9.38 14.04 3.91
N LEU A 52 -8.64 13.00 4.35
CA LEU A 52 -9.25 11.76 4.86
C LEU A 52 -10.16 12.02 6.07
N ARG A 53 -9.73 12.88 7.00
CA ARG A 53 -10.49 13.25 8.18
C ARG A 53 -11.75 14.05 7.82
N GLU A 54 -11.64 15.06 6.95
CA GLU A 54 -12.77 15.88 6.51
C GLU A 54 -13.84 15.07 5.77
N LYS A 55 -13.43 14.04 5.04
CA LYS A 55 -14.33 13.13 4.31
C LYS A 55 -14.69 11.85 5.08
N HIS A 56 -14.18 11.67 6.30
CA HIS A 56 -14.38 10.47 7.13
C HIS A 56 -13.98 9.16 6.43
N ILE A 57 -12.89 9.18 5.69
CA ILE A 57 -12.41 8.06 4.88
C ILE A 57 -11.26 7.35 5.58
N PRO A 58 -11.35 6.01 5.82
CA PRO A 58 -10.24 5.24 6.32
C PRO A 58 -9.24 4.91 5.19
N ALA A 59 -7.96 4.76 5.55
CA ALA A 59 -6.91 4.36 4.61
C ALA A 59 -5.87 3.46 5.29
N CYS A 60 -4.99 2.85 4.48
CA CYS A 60 -3.82 2.14 4.95
C CYS A 60 -2.54 2.74 4.35
N PHE A 61 -1.54 2.99 5.19
CA PHE A 61 -0.26 3.58 4.80
C PHE A 61 0.84 2.54 4.91
N PHE A 62 1.47 2.19 3.79
CA PHE A 62 2.65 1.32 3.76
C PHE A 62 3.89 2.20 3.89
N CYS A 63 4.46 2.22 5.09
CA CYS A 63 5.51 3.15 5.48
C CYS A 63 6.90 2.57 5.28
N ILE A 64 7.83 3.43 4.85
CA ILE A 64 9.25 3.12 4.70
C ILE A 64 9.95 3.34 6.04
N GLY A 65 10.68 2.34 6.52
CA GLY A 65 11.29 2.35 7.85
C GLY A 65 12.29 3.49 8.07
N ASN A 66 13.14 3.79 7.11
CA ASN A 66 14.13 4.87 7.23
C ASN A 66 13.53 6.29 7.25
N LYS A 67 12.22 6.42 6.99
CA LYS A 67 11.48 7.69 7.09
C LYS A 67 10.76 7.88 8.42
N ILE A 68 10.83 6.91 9.33
CA ILE A 68 10.14 6.96 10.62
C ILE A 68 10.78 8.00 11.54
N LYS A 69 12.12 7.98 11.59
CA LYS A 69 12.89 8.90 12.46
C LYS A 69 12.59 10.36 12.09
N GLY A 70 12.10 11.11 13.08
CA GLY A 70 11.65 12.49 12.92
C GLY A 70 10.20 12.66 12.47
N ASN A 71 9.48 11.55 12.20
CA ASN A 71 8.08 11.53 11.80
C ASN A 71 7.21 10.67 12.75
N GLU A 72 7.69 10.40 13.97
CA GLU A 72 7.02 9.50 14.92
C GLU A 72 5.62 10.01 15.29
N GLU A 73 5.48 11.33 15.52
CA GLU A 73 4.16 11.92 15.81
C GLU A 73 3.18 11.78 14.65
N LEU A 74 3.68 11.88 13.40
CA LEU A 74 2.85 11.71 12.22
C LEU A 74 2.32 10.26 12.12
N LEU A 75 3.15 9.27 12.45
CA LEU A 75 2.71 7.87 12.52
C LEU A 75 1.67 7.65 13.62
N ARG A 76 1.86 8.26 14.82
CA ARG A 76 0.86 8.20 15.89
C ARG A 76 -0.46 8.85 15.47
N GLN A 77 -0.39 9.97 14.74
CA GLN A 77 -1.57 10.63 14.19
C GLN A 77 -2.32 9.73 13.20
N ILE A 78 -1.62 9.07 12.28
CA ILE A 78 -2.22 8.09 11.35
C ILE A 78 -3.06 7.06 12.11
N ILE A 79 -2.49 6.46 13.16
CA ILE A 79 -3.19 5.46 13.98
C ILE A 79 -4.35 6.09 14.78
N LYS A 80 -4.14 7.25 15.40
CA LYS A 80 -5.15 7.95 16.19
C LYS A 80 -6.37 8.33 15.36
N GLU A 81 -6.19 8.65 14.08
CA GLU A 81 -7.27 8.97 13.14
C GLU A 81 -7.95 7.72 12.54
N GLY A 82 -7.62 6.53 13.03
CA GLY A 82 -8.28 5.27 12.65
C GLY A 82 -7.77 4.62 11.38
N HIS A 83 -6.67 5.12 10.83
CA HIS A 83 -6.01 4.52 9.69
C HIS A 83 -5.15 3.32 10.09
N ARG A 84 -4.69 2.56 9.10
CA ARG A 84 -3.81 1.40 9.31
C ARG A 84 -2.42 1.66 8.75
N ILE A 85 -1.42 0.99 9.33
CA ILE A 85 -0.03 1.03 8.88
C ILE A 85 0.41 -0.36 8.48
N GLY A 86 1.16 -0.42 7.38
CA GLY A 86 1.85 -1.61 6.88
C GLY A 86 3.34 -1.35 6.66
N ASN A 87 4.10 -2.43 6.54
CA ASN A 87 5.54 -2.42 6.29
C ASN A 87 5.83 -2.29 4.79
N HIS A 88 6.64 -1.28 4.40
CA HIS A 88 7.09 -1.08 3.02
C HIS A 88 8.63 -1.20 2.88
N SER A 89 9.25 -2.12 3.64
CA SER A 89 10.67 -2.28 3.87
C SER A 89 11.32 -1.13 4.65
N PHE A 90 12.48 -1.38 5.23
CA PHE A 90 13.22 -0.33 5.95
C PHE A 90 13.94 0.60 4.98
N SER A 91 14.67 0.02 4.04
CA SER A 91 15.54 0.77 3.13
C SER A 91 14.83 1.31 1.89
N HIS A 92 13.80 0.64 1.41
CA HIS A 92 13.15 0.87 0.10
C HIS A 92 14.18 1.07 -1.02
N SER A 93 15.28 0.32 -0.95
CA SER A 93 16.37 0.39 -1.92
C SER A 93 15.95 -0.18 -3.28
N GLY A 94 16.40 0.44 -4.39
CA GLY A 94 16.25 -0.15 -5.72
C GLY A 94 16.87 -1.54 -5.86
N TYR A 95 17.82 -1.89 -4.98
CA TYR A 95 18.45 -3.21 -4.89
C TYR A 95 17.70 -4.18 -3.97
N PHE A 96 16.60 -3.76 -3.31
CA PHE A 96 15.86 -4.62 -2.39
C PHE A 96 15.48 -5.99 -3.00
N PRO A 97 14.99 -6.08 -4.26
CA PRO A 97 14.68 -7.37 -4.87
C PRO A 97 15.87 -8.31 -5.03
N LEU A 98 17.08 -7.78 -4.98
CA LEU A 98 18.34 -8.54 -5.14
C LEU A 98 19.00 -8.88 -3.80
N TYR A 99 18.37 -8.55 -2.67
CA TYR A 99 18.92 -8.86 -1.36
C TYR A 99 18.99 -10.37 -1.13
N THR A 100 20.03 -10.81 -0.43
CA THR A 100 20.07 -12.16 0.11
C THR A 100 18.94 -12.36 1.11
N PHE A 101 18.52 -13.59 1.34
CA PHE A 101 17.46 -13.92 2.30
C PHE A 101 17.71 -13.30 3.70
N LYS A 102 18.94 -13.42 4.22
CA LYS A 102 19.30 -12.85 5.53
C LYS A 102 19.15 -11.33 5.56
N ARG A 103 19.65 -10.64 4.54
CA ARG A 103 19.55 -9.18 4.42
C ARG A 103 18.11 -8.71 4.27
N MET A 104 17.31 -9.41 3.47
CA MET A 104 15.91 -9.12 3.25
C MET A 104 15.10 -9.28 4.55
N CYS A 105 15.28 -10.38 5.28
CA CYS A 105 14.63 -10.56 6.59
C CYS A 105 15.05 -9.46 7.58
N HIS A 106 16.31 -9.09 7.64
CA HIS A 106 16.80 -8.03 8.52
C HIS A 106 16.15 -6.68 8.18
N ASP A 107 16.09 -6.30 6.91
CA ASP A 107 15.45 -5.06 6.45
C ASP A 107 13.96 -5.01 6.85
N LEU A 108 13.23 -6.10 6.63
CA LEU A 108 11.81 -6.18 6.96
C LEU A 108 11.56 -6.16 8.48
N ILE A 109 12.35 -6.90 9.26
CA ILE A 109 12.23 -6.93 10.73
C ILE A 109 12.55 -5.55 11.31
N THR A 110 13.60 -4.88 10.83
CA THR A 110 13.97 -3.54 11.30
C THR A 110 12.83 -2.55 11.06
N CYS A 111 12.23 -2.56 9.88
CA CYS A 111 11.06 -1.71 9.60
C CYS A 111 9.88 -2.01 10.54
N GLN A 112 9.56 -3.29 10.72
CA GLN A 112 8.48 -3.70 11.62
C GLN A 112 8.71 -3.22 13.06
N GLN A 113 9.90 -3.44 13.60
CA GLN A 113 10.26 -3.05 14.96
C GLN A 113 10.15 -1.54 15.18
N GLU A 114 10.61 -0.73 14.23
CA GLU A 114 10.48 0.73 14.31
C GLU A 114 9.01 1.17 14.23
N LEU A 115 8.21 0.58 13.35
CA LEU A 115 6.78 0.88 13.25
C LEU A 115 6.03 0.49 14.53
N GLU A 116 6.24 -0.72 15.03
CA GLU A 116 5.59 -1.23 16.26
C GLU A 116 5.98 -0.44 17.50
N LYS A 117 7.26 -0.04 17.60
CA LYS A 117 7.75 0.81 18.69
C LYS A 117 7.03 2.17 18.74
N VAL A 118 6.77 2.77 17.59
CA VAL A 118 6.11 4.08 17.51
C VAL A 118 4.60 3.98 17.68
N THR A 119 3.97 2.97 17.09
CA THR A 119 2.52 2.84 17.01
C THR A 119 1.92 2.06 18.18
N GLY A 120 2.71 1.23 18.86
CA GLY A 120 2.25 0.32 19.90
C GLY A 120 1.35 -0.81 19.38
N GLN A 121 1.30 -1.04 18.07
CA GLN A 121 0.43 -2.03 17.42
C GLN A 121 1.25 -3.00 16.57
N PRO A 122 0.86 -4.28 16.47
CA PRO A 122 1.52 -5.24 15.58
C PRO A 122 1.35 -4.84 14.11
N VAL A 123 2.42 -4.94 13.34
CA VAL A 123 2.45 -4.63 11.90
C VAL A 123 2.62 -5.91 11.12
N LEU A 124 1.50 -6.49 10.67
CA LEU A 124 1.49 -7.76 9.95
C LEU A 124 1.35 -7.60 8.43
N TRP A 125 0.90 -6.45 7.96
CA TRP A 125 0.75 -6.20 6.53
C TRP A 125 2.04 -5.70 5.92
N PHE A 126 2.34 -6.25 4.78
CA PHE A 126 3.54 -5.93 4.02
C PHE A 126 3.19 -5.65 2.56
N ARG A 127 3.83 -4.66 1.98
CA ARG A 127 3.77 -4.41 0.54
C ARG A 127 5.17 -4.41 -0.05
N PRO A 128 5.42 -5.23 -1.09
CA PRO A 128 6.73 -5.27 -1.74
C PRO A 128 7.11 -3.92 -2.35
N PRO A 129 8.31 -3.40 -2.10
CA PRO A 129 8.84 -2.27 -2.85
C PRO A 129 8.69 -2.46 -4.36
N PHE A 130 8.24 -1.43 -5.06
CA PHE A 130 7.99 -1.43 -6.52
C PHE A 130 6.96 -2.45 -7.00
N GLY A 131 6.32 -3.20 -6.12
CA GLY A 131 5.47 -4.35 -6.46
C GLY A 131 6.24 -5.55 -7.01
N VAL A 132 7.56 -5.58 -6.84
CA VAL A 132 8.41 -6.66 -7.33
C VAL A 132 8.41 -7.84 -6.36
N THR A 133 8.16 -9.04 -6.89
CA THR A 133 8.17 -10.30 -6.13
C THR A 133 9.22 -11.26 -6.69
N ASN A 134 9.75 -12.13 -5.84
CA ASN A 134 10.68 -13.20 -6.24
C ASN A 134 10.68 -14.32 -5.19
N PRO A 135 11.32 -15.48 -5.47
CA PRO A 135 11.37 -16.61 -4.54
C PRO A 135 11.99 -16.27 -3.18
N THR A 136 13.01 -15.42 -3.14
CA THR A 136 13.67 -15.00 -1.90
C THR A 136 12.74 -14.20 -1.01
N LEU A 137 12.00 -13.25 -1.60
CA LEU A 137 11.00 -12.46 -0.90
C LEU A 137 9.84 -13.34 -0.40
N ALA A 138 9.36 -14.26 -1.24
CA ALA A 138 8.31 -15.20 -0.84
C ALA A 138 8.71 -16.04 0.38
N LYS A 139 9.96 -16.49 0.43
CA LYS A 139 10.53 -17.21 1.59
C LYS A 139 10.61 -16.32 2.82
N ALA A 140 11.07 -15.07 2.68
CA ALA A 140 11.17 -14.12 3.79
C ALA A 140 9.78 -13.76 4.36
N VAL A 141 8.83 -13.41 3.52
CA VAL A 141 7.45 -13.09 3.90
C VAL A 141 6.80 -14.25 4.68
N ARG A 142 6.94 -15.47 4.19
CA ARG A 142 6.43 -16.67 4.87
C ARG A 142 7.10 -16.90 6.21
N ARG A 143 8.43 -16.76 6.27
CA ARG A 143 9.21 -16.95 7.51
C ARG A 143 8.83 -15.95 8.59
N LEU A 144 8.49 -14.72 8.20
CA LEU A 144 8.19 -13.62 9.12
C LEU A 144 6.68 -13.50 9.42
N GLY A 145 5.84 -14.29 8.75
CA GLY A 145 4.40 -14.29 8.98
C GLY A 145 3.66 -13.07 8.45
N TYR A 146 4.22 -12.36 7.46
CA TYR A 146 3.55 -11.23 6.85
C TYR A 146 2.37 -11.63 5.96
N ILE A 147 1.39 -10.75 5.89
CA ILE A 147 0.27 -10.80 4.95
C ILE A 147 0.59 -9.83 3.80
N PRO A 148 0.94 -10.32 2.60
CA PRO A 148 1.27 -9.46 1.48
C PRO A 148 0.01 -8.80 0.90
N ILE A 149 0.03 -7.48 0.80
CA ILE A 149 -1.03 -6.65 0.24
C ILE A 149 -0.54 -5.97 -1.04
N GLY A 150 -1.21 -6.23 -2.13
CA GLY A 150 -1.00 -5.57 -3.41
C GLY A 150 -2.10 -4.57 -3.74
N TRP A 151 -2.39 -4.47 -5.04
CA TRP A 151 -3.43 -3.62 -5.61
C TRP A 151 -3.95 -4.22 -6.93
N ASN A 152 -5.17 -3.90 -7.29
CA ASN A 152 -5.65 -4.09 -8.66
C ASN A 152 -5.70 -2.78 -9.45
N ILE A 153 -5.67 -1.62 -8.76
CA ILE A 153 -5.65 -0.31 -9.38
C ILE A 153 -4.37 0.44 -8.97
N ARG A 154 -3.43 0.56 -9.91
CA ARG A 154 -2.25 1.41 -9.79
C ARG A 154 -2.51 2.71 -10.53
N THR A 155 -2.51 3.83 -9.82
CA THR A 155 -2.84 5.15 -10.38
C THR A 155 -1.75 5.70 -11.29
N LEU A 156 -0.48 5.34 -11.03
CA LEU A 156 0.72 5.92 -11.63
C LEU A 156 0.90 7.41 -11.31
N ASP A 157 0.38 7.87 -10.18
CA ASP A 157 0.50 9.22 -9.68
C ASP A 157 1.95 9.71 -9.55
N THR A 158 2.90 8.79 -9.30
CA THR A 158 4.34 9.10 -9.27
C THR A 158 4.91 9.58 -10.61
N GLN A 159 4.22 9.32 -11.72
CA GLN A 159 4.59 9.83 -13.05
C GLN A 159 3.96 11.21 -13.32
N GLN A 160 3.28 11.79 -12.34
CA GLN A 160 2.62 13.09 -12.40
C GLN A 160 1.70 13.27 -13.64
N PRO A 161 0.86 12.28 -13.98
CA PRO A 161 -0.14 12.48 -15.02
C PRO A 161 -1.21 13.45 -14.53
N THR A 162 -2.00 14.01 -15.46
CA THR A 162 -3.12 14.87 -15.06
C THR A 162 -4.16 14.07 -14.26
N PRO A 163 -4.88 14.72 -13.32
CA PRO A 163 -5.92 14.05 -12.54
C PRO A 163 -6.96 13.32 -13.40
N GLU A 164 -7.34 13.87 -14.55
CA GLU A 164 -8.29 13.24 -15.48
C GLU A 164 -7.77 11.91 -16.03
N LYS A 165 -6.47 11.82 -16.32
CA LYS A 165 -5.85 10.56 -16.74
C LYS A 165 -5.86 9.52 -15.63
N ILE A 166 -5.65 9.94 -14.37
CA ILE A 166 -5.73 9.07 -13.20
C ILE A 166 -7.16 8.56 -13.02
N ILE A 167 -8.15 9.46 -13.03
CA ILE A 167 -9.57 9.10 -12.90
C ILE A 167 -10.00 8.14 -14.02
N LYS A 168 -9.61 8.42 -15.28
CA LYS A 168 -9.88 7.51 -16.41
C LYS A 168 -9.29 6.12 -16.18
N ARG A 169 -8.07 6.04 -15.61
CA ARG A 169 -7.42 4.77 -15.27
C ARG A 169 -8.17 4.03 -14.15
N ILE A 170 -8.58 4.75 -13.11
CA ILE A 170 -9.37 4.18 -12.01
C ILE A 170 -10.69 3.65 -12.57
N LYS A 171 -11.45 4.47 -13.32
CA LYS A 171 -12.73 4.09 -13.93
C LYS A 171 -12.65 2.78 -14.74
N LYS A 172 -11.58 2.61 -15.51
CA LYS A 172 -11.38 1.40 -16.34
C LYS A 172 -11.19 0.12 -15.52
N ARG A 173 -10.76 0.23 -14.25
CA ARG A 173 -10.32 -0.92 -13.43
C ARG A 173 -11.12 -1.09 -12.15
N LEU A 174 -11.96 -0.12 -11.81
CA LEU A 174 -12.76 -0.11 -10.59
C LEU A 174 -13.80 -1.23 -10.62
N VAL A 175 -13.71 -2.10 -9.65
CA VAL A 175 -14.65 -3.19 -9.41
C VAL A 175 -14.90 -3.32 -7.90
N PRO A 176 -16.01 -3.91 -7.47
CA PRO A 176 -16.20 -4.25 -6.06
C PRO A 176 -15.00 -5.02 -5.50
N GLY A 177 -14.56 -4.63 -4.31
CA GLY A 177 -13.39 -5.23 -3.65
C GLY A 177 -12.03 -4.70 -4.09
N SER A 178 -11.96 -3.63 -4.90
CA SER A 178 -10.70 -3.03 -5.36
C SER A 178 -9.82 -2.53 -4.23
N ILE A 179 -8.51 -2.67 -4.41
CA ILE A 179 -7.47 -2.01 -3.61
C ILE A 179 -6.76 -1.00 -4.52
N LEU A 180 -6.86 0.27 -4.15
CA LEU A 180 -6.31 1.40 -4.88
C LEU A 180 -4.96 1.80 -4.30
N LEU A 181 -3.94 1.93 -5.15
CA LEU A 181 -2.61 2.41 -4.80
C LEU A 181 -2.44 3.87 -5.21
N LEU A 182 -2.11 4.69 -4.22
CA LEU A 182 -1.67 6.08 -4.31
C LEU A 182 -0.34 6.26 -3.56
N HIS A 183 0.28 7.44 -3.66
CA HIS A 183 1.48 7.80 -2.90
C HIS A 183 1.25 9.14 -2.19
N ASP A 184 1.40 9.14 -0.86
CA ASP A 184 1.15 10.32 -0.03
C ASP A 184 2.30 11.34 -0.02
N ARG A 185 3.45 10.98 -0.59
CA ARG A 185 4.65 11.84 -0.71
C ARG A 185 4.64 12.77 -1.92
N MET A 186 3.69 12.60 -2.84
CA MET A 186 3.69 13.38 -4.08
C MET A 186 3.17 14.80 -3.86
N PRO A 187 3.72 15.82 -4.56
CA PRO A 187 3.13 17.14 -4.58
C PRO A 187 1.65 17.06 -4.99
N ASP A 188 0.80 17.88 -4.36
CA ASP A 188 -0.64 17.93 -4.62
C ASP A 188 -1.40 16.60 -4.44
N SER A 189 -0.82 15.63 -3.68
CA SER A 189 -1.48 14.36 -3.38
C SER A 189 -2.83 14.53 -2.68
N ASP A 190 -2.98 15.56 -1.85
CA ASP A 190 -4.22 15.95 -1.20
C ASP A 190 -5.29 16.38 -2.22
N ARG A 191 -4.95 17.22 -3.20
CA ARG A 191 -5.87 17.68 -4.26
C ARG A 191 -6.30 16.54 -5.17
N LEU A 192 -5.35 15.67 -5.53
CA LEU A 192 -5.65 14.47 -6.29
C LEU A 192 -6.59 13.55 -5.51
N LEU A 193 -6.34 13.36 -4.20
CA LEU A 193 -7.17 12.53 -3.35
C LEU A 193 -8.61 13.00 -3.30
N VAL A 194 -8.86 14.32 -3.17
CA VAL A 194 -10.22 14.87 -3.22
C VAL A 194 -10.95 14.43 -4.50
N GLN A 195 -10.32 14.61 -5.67
CA GLN A 195 -10.93 14.24 -6.95
C GLN A 195 -11.18 12.72 -7.07
N VAL A 196 -10.24 11.91 -6.57
CA VAL A 196 -10.39 10.44 -6.54
C VAL A 196 -11.57 10.04 -5.64
N LEU A 197 -11.69 10.63 -4.46
CA LEU A 197 -12.78 10.32 -3.53
C LEU A 197 -14.14 10.76 -4.08
N ASP A 198 -14.24 11.96 -4.66
CA ASP A 198 -15.48 12.44 -5.30
C ASP A 198 -15.91 11.53 -6.45
N PHE A 199 -14.96 11.04 -7.25
CA PHE A 199 -15.23 10.07 -8.30
C PHE A 199 -15.73 8.72 -7.75
N ILE A 200 -15.07 8.18 -6.70
CA ILE A 200 -15.44 6.90 -6.07
C ILE A 200 -16.86 6.98 -5.49
N GLU A 201 -17.18 8.06 -4.79
CA GLU A 201 -18.51 8.33 -4.24
C GLU A 201 -19.58 8.42 -5.35
N LYS A 202 -19.29 9.15 -6.41
CA LYS A 202 -20.17 9.28 -7.59
C LYS A 202 -20.47 7.94 -8.25
N GLU A 203 -19.52 7.02 -8.30
CA GLU A 203 -19.72 5.66 -8.83
C GLU A 203 -20.44 4.73 -7.83
N GLY A 204 -20.81 5.23 -6.66
CA GLY A 204 -21.57 4.53 -5.62
C GLY A 204 -20.74 3.55 -4.80
N TYR A 205 -19.41 3.74 -4.72
CA TYR A 205 -18.55 2.92 -3.89
C TYR A 205 -18.33 3.54 -2.51
N THR A 206 -18.21 2.67 -1.50
CA THR A 206 -17.81 3.03 -0.14
C THR A 206 -16.37 2.62 0.12
N VAL A 207 -15.58 3.55 0.65
CA VAL A 207 -14.22 3.23 1.11
C VAL A 207 -14.30 2.62 2.50
N VAL A 208 -13.69 1.46 2.67
CA VAL A 208 -13.64 0.74 3.95
C VAL A 208 -12.20 0.50 4.41
N THR A 209 -12.02 0.14 5.67
CA THR A 209 -10.70 -0.28 6.16
C THR A 209 -10.21 -1.52 5.42
N LEU A 210 -8.90 -1.66 5.30
CA LEU A 210 -8.32 -2.85 4.70
C LEU A 210 -8.68 -4.11 5.48
N ASP A 211 -8.77 -4.04 6.82
CA ASP A 211 -9.24 -5.15 7.68
C ASP A 211 -10.61 -5.66 7.24
N ARG A 212 -11.58 -4.75 7.03
CA ARG A 212 -12.92 -5.11 6.59
C ARG A 212 -12.88 -5.76 5.21
N LEU A 213 -12.06 -5.23 4.31
CA LEU A 213 -11.98 -5.74 2.95
C LEU A 213 -11.41 -7.16 2.90
N ILE A 214 -10.38 -7.48 3.70
CA ILE A 214 -9.67 -8.77 3.63
C ILE A 214 -10.08 -9.78 4.72
N LYS A 215 -11.02 -9.42 5.61
CA LYS A 215 -11.41 -10.22 6.79
C LYS A 215 -11.66 -11.72 6.50
N ASP A 216 -12.29 -12.02 5.37
CA ASP A 216 -12.65 -13.40 5.00
C ASP A 216 -11.56 -14.10 4.17
N MET A 217 -10.47 -13.40 3.85
CA MET A 217 -9.39 -13.90 3.00
C MET A 217 -8.19 -14.43 3.81
N THR A 218 -8.18 -14.19 5.12
CA THR A 218 -7.12 -14.58 6.06
C THR A 218 -7.48 -15.82 6.89
N LYS A 219 -8.65 -16.42 6.64
CA LYS A 219 -9.09 -17.68 7.24
C LYS A 219 -8.60 -18.88 6.45
#